data_4ee82ee48d63a143e9449dcec1a79feb
#
_entry.id   4ee82ee48d63a143e9449dcec1a79feb
#
_cell.length_a   1.000
_cell.length_b   1.000
_cell.length_c   1.000
_cell.angle_alpha   90.00
_cell.angle_beta   90.00
_cell.angle_gamma   90.00
#
_symmetry.space_group_name_H-M   'P 1'
#
loop_
_entity.id
_entity.type
_entity.pdbx_description
1 polymer ?
#
loop_
_entity_poly.entity_id
_entity_poly.type
_entity_poly.pdbx_seq_one_letter_code
_entity_poly.pdbx_strand_id
1 'polypeptide(L)'
;MRQVRQLIFIILLGQITLSCNSQTGTRMMKKHVKIDDKIMETRDPMKVIDPLWWTVSIYGSKEQYEKDLQPFSFHQRAVFALMWYMAEVNNGGHSQFYSNSTGIVWEDAMDGFELIGLMEGKEIIEESARRFGTRPSFDREERENALDKLDEDFDDLDTRFYKLDSTVNITEKIAEYILKNKIGFYFEGDVEIPD
;
A
#
# COMPACT_ATOMS: atom_id res chain seq x y z
N MET A 1 51.37 18.47 20.87
CA MET A 1 50.54 18.58 22.05
C MET A 1 49.35 19.48 21.72
N ARG A 2 48.20 18.92 21.44
CA ARG A 2 46.98 19.67 21.12
C ARG A 2 46.04 19.60 22.34
N GLN A 3 45.74 20.72 22.90
CA GLN A 3 44.78 20.88 24.02
C GLN A 3 43.36 20.70 23.49
N VAL A 4 42.61 19.79 24.13
CA VAL A 4 41.17 19.58 23.91
C VAL A 4 40.44 20.49 24.89
N ARG A 5 39.74 21.48 24.36
CA ARG A 5 38.83 22.36 25.14
C ARG A 5 37.51 21.61 25.37
N GLN A 6 37.25 21.28 26.63
CA GLN A 6 35.94 20.86 27.10
C GLN A 6 34.99 22.06 27.14
N LEU A 7 33.92 22.03 26.38
CA LEU A 7 32.78 22.95 26.54
C LEU A 7 31.77 22.31 27.49
N ILE A 8 31.61 22.92 28.62
CA ILE A 8 30.57 22.61 29.63
C ILE A 8 29.29 23.30 29.14
N PHE A 9 28.27 22.53 28.77
CA PHE A 9 26.92 23.03 28.52
C PHE A 9 26.13 23.02 29.84
N ILE A 10 25.86 24.23 30.36
CA ILE A 10 24.94 24.45 31.48
C ILE A 10 23.52 24.31 30.92
N ILE A 11 22.80 23.25 31.32
CA ILE A 11 21.38 23.12 31.06
C ILE A 11 20.59 23.92 32.08
N LEU A 12 20.04 25.05 31.64
CA LEU A 12 19.02 25.79 32.40
C LEU A 12 17.67 25.01 32.27
N LEU A 13 17.23 24.46 33.39
CA LEU A 13 15.84 23.96 33.50
C LEU A 13 14.88 25.16 33.55
N GLY A 14 14.29 25.49 32.42
CA GLY A 14 13.12 26.35 32.35
C GLY A 14 11.88 25.49 32.24
N GLN A 15 11.11 25.35 33.32
CA GLN A 15 9.77 24.75 33.25
C GLN A 15 8.85 25.74 32.53
N ILE A 16 8.57 25.47 31.26
CA ILE A 16 7.46 26.09 30.52
C ILE A 16 6.38 25.06 30.38
N THR A 17 5.40 25.08 31.26
CA THR A 17 4.11 24.42 31.09
C THR A 17 3.32 25.20 30.04
N LEU A 18 3.50 24.89 28.77
CA LEU A 18 2.54 25.25 27.72
C LEU A 18 1.70 24.02 27.39
N SER A 19 0.54 23.99 28.06
CA SER A 19 -0.59 23.17 27.64
C SER A 19 -1.14 23.78 26.35
N CYS A 20 -0.61 23.36 25.19
CA CYS A 20 -1.25 23.58 23.89
C CYS A 20 -1.82 22.26 23.42
N ASN A 21 -3.06 22.01 23.82
CA ASN A 21 -3.88 20.97 23.29
C ASN A 21 -4.50 21.48 21.95
N SER A 22 -3.68 21.61 20.92
CA SER A 22 -4.17 21.85 19.58
C SER A 22 -4.24 20.50 18.85
N GLN A 23 -5.30 19.74 19.10
CA GLN A 23 -5.77 18.78 18.12
C GLN A 23 -6.23 19.56 16.88
N THR A 24 -5.30 19.86 15.99
CA THR A 24 -5.64 20.23 14.62
C THR A 24 -6.11 18.96 13.92
N GLY A 25 -7.33 18.54 14.21
CA GLY A 25 -8.00 17.53 13.43
C GLY A 25 -8.05 18.02 11.97
N THR A 26 -7.43 17.29 11.05
CA THR A 26 -7.56 17.57 9.62
C THR A 26 -9.05 17.63 9.30
N ARG A 27 -9.52 18.77 8.78
CA ARG A 27 -10.91 18.91 8.37
C ARG A 27 -11.13 18.01 7.16
N MET A 28 -12.11 17.13 7.25
CA MET A 28 -12.53 16.29 6.13
C MET A 28 -13.64 16.98 5.35
N MET A 29 -13.56 16.91 4.03
CA MET A 29 -14.59 17.40 3.12
C MET A 29 -15.12 16.27 2.25
N LYS A 30 -16.42 16.33 1.92
CA LYS A 30 -17.02 15.38 0.97
C LYS A 30 -16.71 15.81 -0.45
N LYS A 31 -16.19 14.88 -1.23
CA LYS A 31 -15.94 15.02 -2.67
C LYS A 31 -16.78 14.00 -3.40
N HIS A 32 -17.63 14.44 -4.33
CA HIS A 32 -18.33 13.54 -5.24
C HIS A 32 -17.37 13.02 -6.29
N VAL A 33 -17.26 11.68 -6.39
CA VAL A 33 -16.38 11.01 -7.35
C VAL A 33 -17.21 10.14 -8.27
N LYS A 34 -16.91 10.22 -9.56
CA LYS A 34 -17.50 9.38 -10.61
C LYS A 34 -16.40 8.75 -11.44
N ILE A 35 -16.38 7.43 -11.46
CA ILE A 35 -15.54 6.64 -12.36
C ILE A 35 -16.41 6.13 -13.49
N ASP A 36 -16.18 6.65 -14.67
CA ASP A 36 -16.90 6.35 -15.90
C ASP A 36 -15.91 6.01 -17.05
N ASP A 37 -16.43 5.79 -18.24
CA ASP A 37 -15.63 5.49 -19.42
C ASP A 37 -14.52 6.52 -19.66
N LYS A 38 -14.83 7.81 -19.46
CA LYS A 38 -13.89 8.90 -19.71
C LYS A 38 -12.68 8.80 -18.77
N ILE A 39 -12.90 8.44 -17.51
CA ILE A 39 -11.79 8.24 -16.55
C ILE A 39 -10.98 7.00 -16.92
N MET A 40 -11.64 5.89 -17.26
CA MET A 40 -10.95 4.64 -17.64
C MET A 40 -10.13 4.80 -18.92
N GLU A 41 -10.63 5.57 -19.89
CA GLU A 41 -9.94 5.88 -21.15
C GLU A 41 -8.68 6.74 -20.99
N THR A 42 -8.50 7.39 -19.81
CA THR A 42 -7.21 8.05 -19.50
C THR A 42 -6.05 7.05 -19.37
N ARG A 43 -6.32 5.75 -19.21
CA ARG A 43 -5.35 4.67 -18.98
C ARG A 43 -4.49 4.89 -17.73
N ASP A 44 -5.00 5.62 -16.77
CA ASP A 44 -4.36 5.90 -15.48
C ASP A 44 -5.07 5.12 -14.38
N PRO A 45 -4.53 3.96 -13.92
CA PRO A 45 -5.16 3.15 -12.89
C PRO A 45 -5.40 3.91 -11.58
N MET A 46 -4.52 4.86 -11.23
CA MET A 46 -4.68 5.65 -9.99
C MET A 46 -5.96 6.47 -9.99
N LYS A 47 -6.34 7.03 -11.15
CA LYS A 47 -7.63 7.76 -11.26
C LYS A 47 -8.83 6.83 -11.12
N VAL A 48 -8.70 5.59 -11.58
CA VAL A 48 -9.80 4.60 -11.51
C VAL A 48 -10.01 4.11 -10.08
N ILE A 49 -8.94 3.97 -9.29
CA ILE A 49 -9.02 3.54 -7.89
C ILE A 49 -9.09 4.72 -6.89
N ASP A 50 -9.20 5.96 -7.35
CA ASP A 50 -9.28 7.16 -6.49
C ASP A 50 -10.31 7.01 -5.34
N PRO A 51 -11.52 6.45 -5.56
CA PRO A 51 -12.47 6.23 -4.47
C PRO A 51 -11.93 5.32 -3.36
N LEU A 52 -11.22 4.24 -3.71
CA LEU A 52 -10.66 3.30 -2.74
C LEU A 52 -9.53 3.97 -1.95
N TRP A 53 -8.72 4.79 -2.62
CA TRP A 53 -7.60 5.50 -2.00
C TRP A 53 -8.04 6.38 -0.83
N TRP A 54 -9.22 6.97 -0.93
CA TRP A 54 -9.78 7.83 0.11
C TRP A 54 -10.65 7.10 1.13
N THR A 55 -11.18 5.93 0.79
CA THR A 55 -12.16 5.22 1.61
C THR A 55 -11.55 4.06 2.39
N VAL A 56 -10.61 3.33 1.78
CA VAL A 56 -10.09 2.07 2.35
C VAL A 56 -8.88 2.34 3.24
N SER A 57 -9.03 2.04 4.53
CA SER A 57 -7.93 2.15 5.47
C SER A 57 -7.04 0.90 5.42
N ILE A 58 -5.75 1.12 5.13
CA ILE A 58 -4.70 0.10 5.26
C ILE A 58 -4.03 0.13 6.65
N TYR A 59 -4.42 1.05 7.52
CA TYR A 59 -3.81 1.28 8.83
C TYR A 59 -4.58 0.62 9.97
N GLY A 60 -5.74 0.06 9.68
CA GLY A 60 -6.62 -0.59 10.65
C GLY A 60 -6.42 -2.10 10.72
N SER A 61 -7.38 -2.77 11.38
CA SER A 61 -7.44 -4.23 11.39
C SER A 61 -7.95 -4.80 10.06
N LYS A 62 -7.82 -6.12 9.90
CA LYS A 62 -8.40 -6.84 8.74
C LYS A 62 -9.91 -6.58 8.63
N GLU A 63 -10.63 -6.59 9.74
CA GLU A 63 -12.07 -6.36 9.77
C GLU A 63 -12.43 -4.96 9.26
N GLN A 64 -11.63 -3.95 9.63
CA GLN A 64 -11.84 -2.59 9.12
C GLN A 64 -11.55 -2.52 7.61
N TYR A 65 -10.44 -3.10 7.18
CA TYR A 65 -10.06 -3.18 5.76
C TYR A 65 -11.15 -3.84 4.91
N GLU A 66 -11.64 -5.01 5.35
CA GLU A 66 -12.73 -5.74 4.67
C GLU A 66 -14.04 -4.95 4.66
N LYS A 67 -14.36 -4.25 5.75
CA LYS A 67 -15.54 -3.39 5.84
C LYS A 67 -15.48 -2.22 4.86
N ASP A 68 -14.34 -1.57 4.78
CA ASP A 68 -14.14 -0.42 3.90
C ASP A 68 -14.19 -0.83 2.41
N LEU A 69 -13.83 -2.07 2.12
CA LEU A 69 -13.89 -2.63 0.76
C LEU A 69 -15.30 -3.05 0.31
N GLN A 70 -16.29 -3.17 1.21
CA GLN A 70 -17.62 -3.65 0.85
C GLN A 70 -18.32 -2.89 -0.29
N PRO A 71 -18.17 -1.55 -0.43
CA PRO A 71 -18.77 -0.82 -1.54
C PRO A 71 -18.12 -1.08 -2.90
N PHE A 72 -16.97 -1.74 -2.94
CA PHE A 72 -16.14 -1.87 -4.13
C PHE A 72 -16.17 -3.29 -4.69
N SER A 73 -16.08 -3.39 -6.01
CA SER A 73 -16.03 -4.68 -6.69
C SER A 73 -14.72 -5.42 -6.42
N PHE A 74 -14.72 -6.73 -6.65
CA PHE A 74 -13.50 -7.54 -6.62
C PHE A 74 -12.41 -7.00 -7.56
N HIS A 75 -12.78 -6.51 -8.75
CA HIS A 75 -11.83 -5.93 -9.72
C HIS A 75 -11.15 -4.66 -9.17
N GLN A 76 -11.94 -3.77 -8.55
CA GLN A 76 -11.42 -2.54 -7.94
C GLN A 76 -10.50 -2.85 -6.77
N ARG A 77 -10.91 -3.78 -5.89
CA ARG A 77 -10.14 -4.25 -4.74
C ARG A 77 -8.78 -4.81 -5.18
N ALA A 78 -8.76 -5.71 -6.15
CA ALA A 78 -7.54 -6.36 -6.63
C ALA A 78 -6.57 -5.35 -7.29
N VAL A 79 -7.07 -4.41 -8.10
CA VAL A 79 -6.23 -3.35 -8.68
C VAL A 79 -5.69 -2.40 -7.62
N PHE A 80 -6.48 -2.01 -6.64
CA PHE A 80 -6.04 -1.19 -5.51
C PHE A 80 -4.89 -1.86 -4.74
N ALA A 81 -5.04 -3.14 -4.41
CA ALA A 81 -4.02 -3.91 -3.71
C ALA A 81 -2.73 -4.06 -4.53
N LEU A 82 -2.87 -4.33 -5.84
CA LEU A 82 -1.74 -4.45 -6.74
C LEU A 82 -0.95 -3.14 -6.86
N MET A 83 -1.64 -1.98 -6.91
CA MET A 83 -0.98 -0.68 -6.94
C MET A 83 -0.20 -0.39 -5.65
N TRP A 84 -0.72 -0.75 -4.48
CA TRP A 84 0.00 -0.66 -3.21
C TRP A 84 1.24 -1.55 -3.19
N TYR A 85 1.08 -2.82 -3.58
CA TYR A 85 2.21 -3.76 -3.64
C TYR A 85 3.33 -3.24 -4.53
N MET A 86 3.01 -2.82 -5.76
CA MET A 86 3.99 -2.27 -6.69
C MET A 86 4.71 -1.04 -6.14
N ALA A 87 3.98 -0.13 -5.49
CA ALA A 87 4.55 1.08 -4.89
C ALA A 87 5.58 0.73 -3.80
N GLU A 88 5.24 -0.20 -2.91
CA GLU A 88 6.11 -0.58 -1.80
C GLU A 88 7.32 -1.40 -2.25
N VAL A 89 7.10 -2.40 -3.10
CA VAL A 89 8.22 -3.25 -3.56
C VAL A 89 9.19 -2.45 -4.43
N ASN A 90 8.72 -1.55 -5.28
CA ASN A 90 9.59 -0.66 -6.04
C ASN A 90 10.34 0.36 -5.18
N ASN A 91 9.83 0.70 -3.99
CA ASN A 91 10.46 1.66 -3.09
C ASN A 91 11.50 1.01 -2.16
N GLY A 92 11.24 -0.18 -1.64
CA GLY A 92 12.13 -0.83 -0.68
C GLY A 92 11.97 -2.35 -0.55
N GLY A 93 11.51 -3.01 -1.61
CA GLY A 93 11.40 -4.46 -1.68
C GLY A 93 10.28 -5.06 -0.83
N HIS A 94 10.23 -6.38 -0.81
CA HIS A 94 9.24 -7.13 -0.05
C HIS A 94 9.36 -6.90 1.47
N SER A 95 10.59 -6.68 1.98
CA SER A 95 10.79 -6.34 3.38
C SER A 95 10.01 -5.08 3.77
N GLN A 96 10.09 -4.02 2.96
CA GLN A 96 9.33 -2.80 3.19
C GLN A 96 7.81 -3.04 3.06
N PHE A 97 7.38 -3.76 2.04
CA PHE A 97 5.98 -4.08 1.84
C PHE A 97 5.37 -4.78 3.06
N TYR A 98 6.06 -5.78 3.61
CA TYR A 98 5.56 -6.53 4.77
C TYR A 98 5.71 -5.80 6.10
N SER A 99 6.73 -4.96 6.28
CA SER A 99 6.90 -4.15 7.51
C SER A 99 5.94 -2.98 7.58
N ASN A 100 5.44 -2.50 6.45
CA ASN A 100 4.47 -1.42 6.40
C ASN A 100 3.02 -1.92 6.58
N SER A 101 2.12 -0.98 6.87
CA SER A 101 0.67 -1.25 6.93
C SER A 101 0.12 -1.80 5.62
N THR A 102 0.74 -1.42 4.50
CA THR A 102 0.43 -1.91 3.14
C THR A 102 0.50 -3.43 3.01
N GLY A 103 1.30 -4.13 3.82
CA GLY A 103 1.33 -5.59 3.83
C GLY A 103 -0.03 -6.27 4.09
N ILE A 104 -1.06 -5.54 4.57
CA ILE A 104 -2.42 -6.06 4.72
C ILE A 104 -3.06 -6.49 3.38
N VAL A 105 -2.61 -5.93 2.25
CA VAL A 105 -3.21 -6.17 0.92
C VAL A 105 -2.61 -7.36 0.18
N TRP A 106 -1.71 -8.13 0.77
CA TRP A 106 -0.89 -9.13 0.05
C TRP A 106 -1.70 -10.19 -0.70
N GLU A 107 -2.83 -10.67 -0.14
CA GLU A 107 -3.71 -11.64 -0.81
C GLU A 107 -4.41 -11.02 -2.02
N ASP A 108 -4.96 -9.83 -1.86
CA ASP A 108 -5.65 -9.13 -2.94
C ASP A 108 -4.68 -8.73 -4.07
N ALA A 109 -3.39 -8.48 -3.74
CA ALA A 109 -2.39 -8.19 -4.74
C ALA A 109 -2.03 -9.42 -5.58
N MET A 110 -2.02 -10.63 -4.98
CA MET A 110 -1.90 -11.88 -5.75
C MET A 110 -3.06 -12.04 -6.75
N ASP A 111 -4.29 -11.81 -6.29
CA ASP A 111 -5.47 -11.83 -7.15
C ASP A 111 -5.34 -10.79 -8.29
N GLY A 112 -4.80 -9.61 -7.97
CA GLY A 112 -4.53 -8.56 -8.95
C GLY A 112 -3.61 -9.03 -10.08
N PHE A 113 -2.50 -9.69 -9.78
CA PHE A 113 -1.60 -10.25 -10.79
C PHE A 113 -2.26 -11.35 -11.64
N GLU A 114 -3.05 -12.23 -11.02
CA GLU A 114 -3.81 -13.26 -11.74
C GLU A 114 -4.79 -12.62 -12.73
N LEU A 115 -5.54 -11.61 -12.30
CA LEU A 115 -6.54 -10.93 -13.13
C LEU A 115 -5.94 -10.24 -14.36
N ILE A 116 -4.74 -9.65 -14.24
CA ILE A 116 -4.05 -9.03 -15.37
C ILE A 116 -3.24 -10.03 -16.21
N GLY A 117 -3.25 -11.31 -15.85
CA GLY A 117 -2.57 -12.39 -16.57
C GLY A 117 -1.05 -12.44 -16.37
N LEU A 118 -0.53 -11.86 -15.30
CA LEU A 118 0.90 -11.87 -14.95
C LEU A 118 1.19 -12.89 -13.85
N MET A 119 1.13 -14.17 -14.19
CA MET A 119 1.32 -15.27 -13.23
C MET A 119 2.67 -15.24 -12.53
N GLU A 120 3.75 -14.77 -13.19
CA GLU A 120 5.07 -14.59 -12.54
C GLU A 120 5.01 -13.62 -11.37
N GLY A 121 4.24 -12.52 -11.47
CA GLY A 121 4.03 -11.58 -10.35
C GLY A 121 3.30 -12.24 -9.18
N LYS A 122 2.26 -13.04 -9.47
CA LYS A 122 1.56 -13.83 -8.45
C LYS A 122 2.50 -14.81 -7.76
N GLU A 123 3.31 -15.56 -8.52
CA GLU A 123 4.29 -16.54 -7.99
C GLU A 123 5.31 -15.85 -7.08
N ILE A 124 5.78 -14.64 -7.41
CA ILE A 124 6.71 -13.87 -6.58
C ILE A 124 6.08 -13.55 -5.21
N ILE A 125 4.84 -13.04 -5.17
CA ILE A 125 4.16 -12.76 -3.89
C ILE A 125 3.93 -14.06 -3.11
N GLU A 126 3.46 -15.10 -3.78
CA GLU A 126 3.18 -16.39 -3.15
C GLU A 126 4.45 -17.01 -2.53
N GLU A 127 5.58 -16.88 -3.21
CA GLU A 127 6.87 -17.33 -2.71
C GLU A 127 7.35 -16.47 -1.54
N SER A 128 7.19 -15.15 -1.62
CA SER A 128 7.53 -14.26 -0.51
C SER A 128 6.69 -14.56 0.75
N ALA A 129 5.39 -14.81 0.57
CA ALA A 129 4.51 -15.22 1.67
C ALA A 129 4.91 -16.57 2.30
N ARG A 130 5.39 -17.52 1.50
CA ARG A 130 5.86 -18.83 2.01
C ARG A 130 7.09 -18.72 2.92
N ARG A 131 7.94 -17.69 2.76
CA ARG A 131 9.11 -17.47 3.62
C ARG A 131 8.75 -17.20 5.09
N PHE A 132 7.53 -16.76 5.35
CA PHE A 132 7.03 -16.66 6.73
C PHE A 132 6.76 -18.01 7.41
N GLY A 133 6.91 -19.14 6.69
CA GLY A 133 6.58 -20.48 7.18
C GLY A 133 5.07 -20.73 7.36
N THR A 134 4.32 -19.70 7.50
CA THR A 134 2.84 -19.63 7.53
C THR A 134 2.40 -18.47 6.63
N ARG A 135 1.10 -18.21 6.54
CA ARG A 135 0.62 -17.00 5.83
C ARG A 135 1.04 -15.74 6.61
N PRO A 136 1.51 -14.67 5.93
CA PRO A 136 1.77 -13.38 6.59
C PRO A 136 0.52 -12.90 7.32
N SER A 137 0.68 -12.45 8.57
CA SER A 137 -0.45 -11.94 9.36
C SER A 137 -1.00 -10.65 8.74
N PHE A 138 -2.29 -10.42 8.89
CA PHE A 138 -2.91 -9.14 8.56
C PHE A 138 -2.62 -8.07 9.62
N ASP A 139 -2.24 -8.48 10.83
CA ASP A 139 -1.74 -7.58 11.86
C ASP A 139 -0.30 -7.17 11.56
N ARG A 140 -0.04 -5.86 11.60
CA ARG A 140 1.26 -5.30 11.24
C ARG A 140 2.36 -5.72 12.22
N GLU A 141 2.11 -5.63 13.53
CA GLU A 141 3.09 -5.94 14.56
C GLU A 141 3.47 -7.43 14.53
N GLU A 142 2.49 -8.31 14.32
CA GLU A 142 2.75 -9.73 14.12
C GLU A 142 3.60 -9.99 12.88
N ARG A 143 3.34 -9.26 11.77
CA ARG A 143 4.14 -9.35 10.54
C ARG A 143 5.57 -8.88 10.73
N GLU A 144 5.78 -7.72 11.38
CA GLU A 144 7.12 -7.19 11.72
C GLU A 144 7.89 -8.19 12.61
N ASN A 145 7.25 -8.73 13.65
CA ASN A 145 7.85 -9.74 14.52
C ASN A 145 8.17 -11.05 13.79
N ALA A 146 7.46 -11.39 12.74
CA ALA A 146 7.75 -12.56 11.91
C ALA A 146 8.92 -12.28 10.95
N LEU A 147 8.97 -11.09 10.33
CA LEU A 147 10.07 -10.64 9.48
C LEU A 147 11.42 -10.72 10.18
N ASP A 148 11.50 -10.26 11.44
CA ASP A 148 12.74 -10.30 12.24
C ASP A 148 13.27 -11.71 12.51
N LYS A 149 12.47 -12.74 12.25
CA LYS A 149 12.79 -14.15 12.50
C LYS A 149 12.99 -14.96 11.23
N LEU A 150 12.90 -14.31 10.06
CA LEU A 150 13.09 -15.01 8.79
C LEU A 150 14.55 -15.46 8.65
N ASP A 151 14.72 -16.68 8.20
CA ASP A 151 16.04 -17.25 7.88
C ASP A 151 16.57 -16.75 6.51
N GLU A 152 15.68 -16.32 5.63
CA GLU A 152 15.96 -15.87 4.26
C GLU A 152 15.44 -14.44 4.04
N ASP A 153 16.26 -13.61 3.39
CA ASP A 153 15.83 -12.28 2.89
C ASP A 153 14.97 -12.40 1.63
N PHE A 154 14.63 -11.27 1.01
CA PHE A 154 13.83 -11.23 -0.21
C PHE A 154 14.60 -10.74 -1.44
N ASP A 155 15.91 -10.60 -1.39
CA ASP A 155 16.73 -9.95 -2.44
C ASP A 155 16.56 -10.60 -3.82
N ASP A 156 16.43 -11.91 -3.88
CA ASP A 156 16.19 -12.68 -5.11
C ASP A 156 14.78 -12.43 -5.67
N LEU A 157 13.76 -12.32 -4.82
CA LEU A 157 12.39 -12.01 -5.22
C LEU A 157 12.24 -10.57 -5.65
N ASP A 158 12.91 -9.65 -4.96
CA ASP A 158 12.99 -8.23 -5.34
C ASP A 158 13.63 -8.09 -6.73
N THR A 159 14.74 -8.79 -6.95
CA THR A 159 15.41 -8.83 -8.26
C THR A 159 14.49 -9.38 -9.35
N ARG A 160 13.73 -10.46 -9.08
CA ARG A 160 12.76 -11.01 -10.02
C ARG A 160 11.65 -10.04 -10.32
N PHE A 161 11.11 -9.37 -9.30
CA PHE A 161 10.04 -8.38 -9.46
C PHE A 161 10.51 -7.17 -10.28
N TYR A 162 11.68 -6.60 -9.96
CA TYR A 162 12.24 -5.47 -10.71
C TYR A 162 12.50 -5.82 -12.18
N LYS A 163 12.95 -7.05 -12.44
CA LYS A 163 13.11 -7.55 -13.80
C LYS A 163 11.77 -7.64 -14.51
N LEU A 164 10.74 -8.20 -13.85
CA LEU A 164 9.39 -8.29 -14.40
C LEU A 164 8.84 -6.90 -14.73
N ASP A 165 8.89 -5.95 -13.78
CA ASP A 165 8.36 -4.60 -13.95
C ASP A 165 9.10 -3.83 -15.06
N SER A 166 10.42 -4.03 -15.19
CA SER A 166 11.22 -3.39 -16.25
C SER A 166 10.99 -3.98 -17.65
N THR A 167 10.55 -5.23 -17.74
CA THR A 167 10.33 -5.93 -19.03
C THR A 167 8.86 -5.90 -19.46
N VAL A 168 7.95 -5.89 -18.48
CA VAL A 168 6.50 -5.83 -18.70
C VAL A 168 6.00 -4.53 -18.07
N ASN A 169 5.44 -3.64 -18.85
CA ASN A 169 4.79 -2.45 -18.31
C ASN A 169 3.52 -2.88 -17.54
N ILE A 170 3.67 -3.18 -16.23
CA ILE A 170 2.58 -3.70 -15.40
C ILE A 170 1.44 -2.68 -15.31
N THR A 171 1.73 -1.38 -15.21
CA THR A 171 0.71 -0.31 -15.19
C THR A 171 -0.13 -0.32 -16.46
N GLU A 172 0.48 -0.56 -17.62
CA GLU A 172 -0.23 -0.67 -18.88
C GLU A 172 -1.11 -1.93 -18.93
N LYS A 173 -0.64 -3.06 -18.40
CA LYS A 173 -1.44 -4.27 -18.24
C LYS A 173 -2.67 -4.06 -17.36
N ILE A 174 -2.52 -3.32 -16.28
CA ILE A 174 -3.64 -2.92 -15.41
C ILE A 174 -4.64 -2.07 -16.22
N ALA A 175 -4.16 -1.07 -16.96
CA ALA A 175 -5.02 -0.22 -17.79
C ALA A 175 -5.77 -1.02 -18.87
N GLU A 176 -5.10 -1.98 -19.53
CA GLU A 176 -5.75 -2.90 -20.48
C GLU A 176 -6.84 -3.74 -19.81
N TYR A 177 -6.55 -4.25 -18.60
CA TYR A 177 -7.51 -5.04 -17.84
C TYR A 177 -8.75 -4.22 -17.45
N ILE A 178 -8.55 -2.99 -16.97
CA ILE A 178 -9.63 -2.05 -16.64
C ILE A 178 -10.53 -1.83 -17.88
N LEU A 179 -9.94 -1.52 -19.03
CA LEU A 179 -10.69 -1.26 -20.26
C LEU A 179 -11.47 -2.48 -20.76
N LYS A 180 -10.99 -3.69 -20.52
CA LYS A 180 -11.69 -4.94 -20.88
C LYS A 180 -12.82 -5.28 -19.90
N ASN A 181 -12.76 -4.78 -18.67
CA ASN A 181 -13.66 -5.13 -17.57
C ASN A 181 -14.39 -3.89 -16.98
N LYS A 182 -14.70 -2.90 -17.80
CA LYS A 182 -15.24 -1.59 -17.40
C LYS A 182 -16.39 -1.68 -16.39
N ILE A 183 -17.30 -2.66 -16.56
CA ILE A 183 -18.46 -2.84 -15.67
C ILE A 183 -18.02 -3.04 -14.22
N GLY A 184 -16.88 -3.70 -13.98
CA GLY A 184 -16.32 -3.90 -12.66
C GLY A 184 -15.67 -2.68 -12.04
N PHE A 185 -15.54 -1.57 -12.77
CA PHE A 185 -14.83 -0.37 -12.33
C PHE A 185 -15.71 0.88 -12.21
N TYR A 186 -16.97 0.84 -12.67
CA TYR A 186 -17.86 1.98 -12.46
C TYR A 186 -18.08 2.24 -10.98
N PHE A 187 -18.04 3.52 -10.61
CA PHE A 187 -18.34 3.99 -9.28
C PHE A 187 -18.98 5.39 -9.37
N GLU A 188 -19.94 5.67 -8.52
CA GLU A 188 -20.48 7.01 -8.34
C GLU A 188 -20.90 7.18 -6.88
N GLY A 189 -20.26 8.11 -6.16
CA GLY A 189 -20.53 8.33 -4.75
C GLY A 189 -19.66 9.42 -4.14
N ASP A 190 -19.92 9.71 -2.87
CA ASP A 190 -19.15 10.68 -2.10
C ASP A 190 -18.04 9.97 -1.32
N VAL A 191 -16.84 10.54 -1.36
CA VAL A 191 -15.69 10.13 -0.54
C VAL A 191 -15.29 11.29 0.37
N GLU A 192 -14.68 10.98 1.52
CA GLU A 192 -14.13 11.98 2.43
C GLU A 192 -12.65 12.17 2.14
N ILE A 193 -12.25 13.41 1.86
CA ILE A 193 -10.86 13.78 1.60
C ILE A 193 -10.41 14.86 2.57
N PRO A 194 -9.10 14.96 2.89
CA PRO A 194 -8.56 16.11 3.63
C PRO A 194 -8.81 17.42 2.89
N ASP A 195 -9.17 18.49 3.65
CA ASP A 195 -9.38 19.85 3.14
C ASP A 195 -8.05 20.53 2.78
#